data_1057390b3eb92c472baec2db5a1ff161
#
_entry.id   1057390b3eb92c472baec2db5a1ff161
#
_cell.length_a   1.000
_cell.length_b   1.000
_cell.length_c   1.000
_cell.angle_alpha   90.00
_cell.angle_beta   90.00
_cell.angle_gamma   90.00
#
_symmetry.space_group_name_H-M   'P 1'
#
loop_
_entity.id
_entity.type
_entity.pdbx_description
1 polymer ?
#
loop_
_entity_poly.entity_id
_entity_poly.type
_entity_poly.pdbx_seq_one_letter_code
_entity_poly.pdbx_strand_id
1 'polypeptide(L)'
;KVETTKEDTKSKNSQKSNDTQDIDTVVNDVQNATTTQDKQATLTNYIADTNNTSKEEAKAQVKDLELDYNNLDTNTLLNLLVKDYSNKKESTTTYATARASESTAKPVNRLAVRRLAAEATQEGSNVNNKINVDQFNFDSKTIDPNHSGYSKLNASFNIDGSVKSGDYFTINVPKNVTLDGDIDYSNVNNTMRLPDLKNANGDTVATGTYDTQTKQVKYTFTDFVDNKKNIKGQFDLPVFTDRQNTPNSGNYPLNFDIAGKEYQSSINIQYDSPVQGQNDAQGTNVTSFITKIDKSSGANEYKQTIYVNPKENNLINMNVNIQGYTTDSSDSSAKVDLDNTNIKVYEVNDVSKLSESYYVNPNDTNLKDVTSNFEGWITDTNNNSINVKFGDTNKAYVIVVDGHYDDSGKNVKTRVTETNLDNNYNQKKYYWDNETIIKNGNGSADGDDSDSDADADSDADADSDADADADADSDSDADSDADADADADSD
;
A
#
# COMPACT_ATOMS: atom_id res chain seq x y z
N LYS A 1 8.27 -0.10 -38.71
CA LYS A 1 9.33 -0.98 -38.18
C LYS A 1 10.38 -0.08 -37.58
N VAL A 2 10.26 0.17 -36.30
CA VAL A 2 11.32 0.81 -35.55
C VAL A 2 11.61 -0.17 -34.41
N GLU A 3 12.72 -0.84 -34.53
CA GLU A 3 13.32 -1.60 -33.47
C GLU A 3 14.04 -0.62 -32.60
N THR A 4 13.54 -0.43 -31.39
CA THR A 4 14.31 0.20 -30.33
C THR A 4 14.95 -0.90 -29.53
N THR A 5 16.20 -1.14 -29.83
CA THR A 5 17.07 -1.95 -28.97
C THR A 5 17.20 -1.23 -27.63
N LYS A 6 16.63 -1.82 -26.60
CA LYS A 6 17.01 -1.49 -25.23
C LYS A 6 18.33 -2.18 -24.94
N GLU A 7 19.36 -1.42 -24.77
CA GLU A 7 20.59 -1.92 -24.19
C GLU A 7 20.37 -2.28 -22.72
N ASP A 8 20.55 -3.56 -22.45
CA ASP A 8 20.66 -4.07 -21.10
C ASP A 8 21.95 -3.57 -20.46
N THR A 9 21.90 -2.49 -19.76
CA THR A 9 22.97 -2.15 -18.81
C THR A 9 22.85 -3.03 -17.58
N LYS A 10 23.42 -4.22 -17.67
CA LYS A 10 23.71 -5.03 -16.50
C LYS A 10 24.70 -4.30 -15.60
N SER A 11 24.23 -3.49 -14.72
CA SER A 11 24.98 -3.10 -13.55
C SER A 11 25.08 -4.32 -12.65
N LYS A 12 26.23 -4.99 -12.70
CA LYS A 12 26.61 -5.96 -11.68
C LYS A 12 26.99 -5.19 -10.42
N ASN A 13 26.03 -4.82 -9.63
CA ASN A 13 26.28 -4.55 -8.24
C ASN A 13 25.92 -5.81 -7.47
N SER A 14 26.94 -6.54 -7.09
CA SER A 14 26.83 -7.63 -6.12
C SER A 14 26.64 -7.01 -4.73
N GLN A 15 25.49 -6.46 -4.48
CA GLN A 15 25.01 -6.32 -3.13
C GLN A 15 24.44 -7.67 -2.72
N LYS A 16 25.01 -8.23 -1.65
CA LYS A 16 24.37 -9.30 -0.92
C LYS A 16 22.92 -8.94 -0.72
N SER A 17 22.02 -9.66 -1.34
CA SER A 17 20.64 -9.69 -0.95
C SER A 17 20.62 -10.13 0.51
N ASN A 18 20.36 -9.22 1.40
CA ASN A 18 19.90 -9.61 2.70
C ASN A 18 18.50 -10.16 2.45
N ASP A 19 18.43 -11.45 2.22
CA ASP A 19 17.19 -12.19 2.30
C ASP A 19 16.72 -12.03 3.75
N THR A 20 15.87 -11.04 3.97
CA THR A 20 15.19 -10.90 5.24
C THR A 20 14.34 -12.15 5.38
N GLN A 21 14.64 -12.99 6.36
CA GLN A 21 13.88 -14.20 6.56
C GLN A 21 12.42 -13.84 6.74
N ASP A 22 11.58 -14.54 6.01
CA ASP A 22 10.14 -14.42 6.12
C ASP A 22 9.69 -14.71 7.55
N ILE A 23 8.81 -13.89 8.08
CA ILE A 23 8.29 -13.99 9.46
C ILE A 23 7.78 -15.40 9.76
N ASP A 24 7.06 -16.01 8.81
CA ASP A 24 6.56 -17.37 8.98
C ASP A 24 7.67 -18.41 9.09
N THR A 25 8.74 -18.25 8.32
CA THR A 25 9.91 -19.10 8.43
C THR A 25 10.54 -18.96 9.80
N VAL A 26 10.70 -17.74 10.30
CA VAL A 26 11.25 -17.49 11.62
C VAL A 26 10.37 -18.07 12.73
N VAL A 27 9.06 -17.90 12.63
CA VAL A 27 8.12 -18.51 13.57
C VAL A 27 8.24 -20.02 13.59
N ASN A 28 8.25 -20.64 12.42
CA ASN A 28 8.40 -22.09 12.30
C ASN A 28 9.75 -22.57 12.85
N ASP A 29 10.82 -21.87 12.56
CA ASP A 29 12.17 -22.23 13.03
C ASP A 29 12.27 -22.10 14.56
N VAL A 30 11.69 -21.07 15.15
CA VAL A 30 11.63 -20.91 16.62
C VAL A 30 10.75 -21.97 17.26
N GLN A 31 9.61 -22.29 16.66
CA GLN A 31 8.70 -23.32 17.19
C GLN A 31 9.30 -24.73 17.09
N ASN A 32 10.02 -25.02 16.04
CA ASN A 32 10.63 -26.32 15.81
C ASN A 32 11.98 -26.48 16.51
N ALA A 33 12.60 -25.42 16.99
CA ALA A 33 13.85 -25.49 17.70
C ALA A 33 13.70 -26.20 19.05
N THR A 34 14.60 -27.14 19.32
CA THR A 34 14.50 -28.02 20.47
C THR A 34 15.11 -27.43 21.74
N THR A 35 15.98 -26.46 21.61
CA THR A 35 16.65 -25.85 22.75
C THR A 35 16.36 -24.35 22.83
N THR A 36 16.39 -23.81 24.06
CA THR A 36 16.26 -22.37 24.29
C THR A 36 17.34 -21.58 23.55
N GLN A 37 18.55 -22.11 23.47
CA GLN A 37 19.66 -21.47 22.75
C GLN A 37 19.38 -21.35 21.25
N ASP A 38 18.81 -22.38 20.64
CA ASP A 38 18.48 -22.37 19.21
C ASP A 38 17.34 -21.36 18.93
N LYS A 39 16.35 -21.30 19.80
CA LYS A 39 15.27 -20.30 19.71
C LYS A 39 15.81 -18.89 19.80
N GLN A 40 16.69 -18.63 20.76
CA GLN A 40 17.35 -17.34 20.92
C GLN A 40 18.24 -16.99 19.75
N ALA A 41 18.95 -17.97 19.20
CA ALA A 41 19.81 -17.75 18.03
C ALA A 41 19.01 -17.38 16.78
N THR A 42 17.88 -18.03 16.56
CA THR A 42 16.98 -17.73 15.45
C THR A 42 16.42 -16.31 15.57
N LEU A 43 15.94 -15.92 16.77
CA LEU A 43 15.45 -14.57 17.01
C LEU A 43 16.57 -13.53 16.88
N THR A 44 17.75 -13.82 17.38
CA THR A 44 18.91 -12.93 17.28
C THR A 44 19.29 -12.67 15.82
N ASN A 45 19.31 -13.70 15.00
CA ASN A 45 19.62 -13.56 13.58
C ASN A 45 18.54 -12.72 12.88
N TYR A 46 17.29 -13.02 13.14
CA TYR A 46 16.18 -12.25 12.58
C TYR A 46 16.27 -10.76 12.97
N ILE A 47 16.48 -10.46 14.24
CA ILE A 47 16.57 -9.08 14.73
C ILE A 47 17.81 -8.38 14.17
N ALA A 48 18.95 -9.06 14.09
CA ALA A 48 20.15 -8.50 13.51
C ALA A 48 19.97 -8.13 12.04
N ASP A 49 19.41 -9.06 11.27
CA ASP A 49 19.17 -8.86 9.84
C ASP A 49 18.09 -7.80 9.61
N THR A 50 17.06 -7.85 10.45
CA THR A 50 15.91 -6.96 10.36
C THR A 50 16.25 -5.54 10.79
N ASN A 51 17.01 -5.33 11.82
CA ASN A 51 17.38 -4.01 12.33
C ASN A 51 18.72 -3.50 11.79
N ASN A 52 19.36 -4.28 10.93
CA ASN A 52 20.70 -3.97 10.43
C ASN A 52 21.68 -3.62 11.56
N THR A 53 21.60 -4.39 12.64
CA THR A 53 22.45 -4.25 13.82
C THR A 53 23.44 -5.38 13.95
N SER A 54 24.42 -5.22 14.83
CA SER A 54 25.35 -6.31 15.12
C SER A 54 24.64 -7.47 15.84
N LYS A 55 25.19 -8.68 15.70
CA LYS A 55 24.63 -9.83 16.42
C LYS A 55 24.72 -9.68 17.94
N GLU A 56 25.69 -8.95 18.43
CA GLU A 56 25.83 -8.65 19.85
C GLU A 56 24.71 -7.74 20.37
N GLU A 57 24.38 -6.71 19.60
CA GLU A 57 23.26 -5.83 19.92
C GLU A 57 21.92 -6.54 19.81
N ALA A 58 21.72 -7.31 18.75
CA ALA A 58 20.52 -8.11 18.60
C ALA A 58 20.36 -9.14 19.70
N LYS A 59 21.46 -9.74 20.17
CA LYS A 59 21.45 -10.67 21.28
C LYS A 59 21.10 -10.01 22.61
N ALA A 60 21.51 -8.76 22.81
CA ALA A 60 21.08 -7.97 23.96
C ALA A 60 19.58 -7.68 23.88
N GLN A 61 19.08 -7.28 22.72
CA GLN A 61 17.66 -7.02 22.51
C GLN A 61 16.81 -8.28 22.78
N VAL A 62 17.23 -9.45 22.28
CA VAL A 62 16.54 -10.72 22.53
C VAL A 62 16.52 -11.06 24.02
N LYS A 63 17.58 -10.73 24.74
CA LYS A 63 17.65 -10.95 26.18
C LYS A 63 16.71 -10.01 26.95
N ASP A 64 16.64 -8.78 26.54
CA ASP A 64 15.81 -7.76 27.17
C ASP A 64 14.29 -8.00 26.98
N LEU A 65 13.94 -8.86 26.02
CA LEU A 65 12.55 -9.27 25.81
C LEU A 65 12.00 -10.20 26.90
N GLU A 66 12.85 -10.77 27.72
CA GLU A 66 12.49 -11.65 28.86
C GLU A 66 11.47 -12.75 28.49
N LEU A 67 11.61 -13.37 27.31
CA LEU A 67 10.67 -14.35 26.80
C LEU A 67 10.73 -15.66 27.58
N ASP A 68 9.55 -16.20 27.90
CA ASP A 68 9.43 -17.57 28.40
C ASP A 68 9.48 -18.58 27.23
N TYR A 69 10.66 -19.05 26.88
CA TYR A 69 10.89 -19.96 25.77
C TYR A 69 10.23 -21.33 25.94
N ASN A 70 9.79 -21.68 27.13
CA ASN A 70 9.10 -22.94 27.40
C ASN A 70 7.60 -22.83 27.07
N ASN A 71 7.06 -21.65 27.17
CA ASN A 71 5.65 -21.35 26.92
C ASN A 71 5.45 -20.30 25.78
N LEU A 72 6.41 -20.19 24.89
CA LEU A 72 6.38 -19.23 23.80
C LEU A 72 5.37 -19.67 22.74
N ASP A 73 4.18 -19.19 22.82
CA ASP A 73 3.14 -19.47 21.83
C ASP A 73 3.35 -18.70 20.53
N THR A 74 2.82 -19.26 19.45
CA THR A 74 2.93 -18.69 18.10
C THR A 74 2.44 -17.24 18.04
N ASN A 75 1.44 -16.91 18.80
CA ASN A 75 0.83 -15.59 18.77
C ASN A 75 1.70 -14.52 19.46
N THR A 76 2.30 -14.89 20.58
CA THR A 76 3.25 -14.01 21.27
C THR A 76 4.47 -13.75 20.40
N LEU A 77 4.97 -14.79 19.76
CA LEU A 77 6.11 -14.70 18.86
C LEU A 77 5.80 -13.83 17.63
N LEU A 78 4.65 -14.01 17.04
CA LEU A 78 4.21 -13.20 15.91
C LEU A 78 4.05 -11.74 16.25
N ASN A 79 3.46 -11.44 17.40
CA ASN A 79 3.35 -10.05 17.84
C ASN A 79 4.70 -9.39 17.98
N LEU A 80 5.65 -10.12 18.54
CA LEU A 80 7.01 -9.63 18.70
C LEU A 80 7.64 -9.32 17.33
N LEU A 81 7.60 -10.26 16.42
CA LEU A 81 8.23 -10.14 15.12
C LEU A 81 7.54 -9.07 14.25
N VAL A 82 6.23 -9.00 14.29
CA VAL A 82 5.47 -7.98 13.55
C VAL A 82 5.67 -6.59 14.13
N LYS A 83 5.76 -6.47 15.45
CA LYS A 83 6.06 -5.20 16.11
C LYS A 83 7.46 -4.71 15.75
N ASP A 84 8.43 -5.58 15.80
CA ASP A 84 9.80 -5.25 15.46
C ASP A 84 9.93 -4.87 13.98
N TYR A 85 9.27 -5.61 13.11
CA TYR A 85 9.21 -5.32 11.69
C TYR A 85 8.51 -3.99 11.38
N SER A 86 7.46 -3.67 12.09
CA SER A 86 6.70 -2.42 11.95
C SER A 86 7.48 -1.19 12.41
N ASN A 87 8.40 -1.40 13.31
CA ASN A 87 9.26 -0.35 13.84
C ASN A 87 10.41 0.01 12.89
N LYS A 88 10.43 -0.56 11.70
CA LYS A 88 11.42 -0.22 10.68
C LYS A 88 10.96 0.90 9.78
N LYS A 89 11.92 1.70 9.36
CA LYS A 89 11.76 2.84 8.48
C LYS A 89 11.22 2.54 7.07
N GLU A 90 11.04 1.30 6.70
CA GLU A 90 10.66 0.93 5.34
C GLU A 90 9.22 0.42 5.31
N SER A 91 8.31 1.33 5.29
CA SER A 91 6.90 1.04 5.25
C SER A 91 6.44 0.29 4.00
N THR A 92 7.05 0.56 2.87
CA THR A 92 6.79 -0.16 1.63
C THR A 92 7.18 -1.61 1.72
N THR A 93 8.34 -1.86 2.27
CA THR A 93 8.82 -3.22 2.54
C THR A 93 7.88 -3.94 3.49
N THR A 94 7.28 -3.23 4.44
CA THR A 94 6.31 -3.81 5.39
C THR A 94 5.13 -4.46 4.68
N TYR A 95 4.52 -3.78 3.73
CA TYR A 95 3.37 -4.33 3.01
C TYR A 95 3.74 -5.53 2.15
N ALA A 96 4.86 -5.45 1.44
CA ALA A 96 5.29 -6.55 0.60
C ALA A 96 5.67 -7.78 1.41
N THR A 97 6.34 -7.62 2.55
CA THR A 97 6.75 -8.73 3.40
C THR A 97 5.57 -9.32 4.17
N ALA A 98 4.68 -8.50 4.70
CA ALA A 98 3.46 -8.97 5.31
C ALA A 98 2.68 -9.87 4.35
N ARG A 99 2.66 -9.54 3.09
CA ARG A 99 2.01 -10.33 2.08
C ARG A 99 2.76 -11.62 1.72
N ALA A 100 4.06 -11.61 1.71
CA ALA A 100 4.85 -12.81 1.48
C ALA A 100 4.62 -13.85 2.60
N SER A 101 4.39 -13.38 3.83
CA SER A 101 3.98 -14.23 4.94
C SER A 101 2.58 -14.77 4.79
N GLU A 102 1.67 -14.01 4.20
CA GLU A 102 0.28 -14.39 4.03
C GLU A 102 0.08 -15.58 3.10
N SER A 103 0.97 -15.78 2.14
CA SER A 103 0.88 -16.88 1.21
C SER A 103 0.96 -18.25 1.90
N THR A 104 1.63 -18.30 3.04
CA THR A 104 1.86 -19.55 3.79
C THR A 104 1.09 -19.63 5.09
N ALA A 105 0.69 -18.49 5.68
CA ALA A 105 0.09 -18.41 7.01
C ALA A 105 -1.07 -17.42 7.09
N LYS A 106 -2.09 -17.65 6.28
CA LYS A 106 -3.31 -16.81 6.24
C LYS A 106 -3.90 -16.40 7.61
N PRO A 107 -3.89 -17.23 8.66
CA PRO A 107 -4.42 -16.85 9.97
C PRO A 107 -3.57 -15.83 10.71
N VAL A 108 -2.30 -15.79 10.41
CA VAL A 108 -1.28 -15.09 11.18
C VAL A 108 -1.35 -13.59 11.00
N ASN A 109 -1.42 -13.14 9.77
CA ASN A 109 -1.50 -11.70 9.50
C ASN A 109 -2.81 -11.09 9.96
N ARG A 110 -3.89 -11.83 9.89
CA ARG A 110 -5.18 -11.42 10.46
C ARG A 110 -5.09 -11.24 11.98
N LEU A 111 -4.30 -12.06 12.64
CA LEU A 111 -4.07 -11.93 14.07
C LEU A 111 -3.12 -10.77 14.40
N ALA A 112 -2.10 -10.56 13.58
CA ALA A 112 -1.19 -9.45 13.75
C ALA A 112 -1.89 -8.10 13.55
N VAL A 113 -2.67 -7.95 12.48
CA VAL A 113 -3.48 -6.75 12.24
C VAL A 113 -4.52 -6.56 13.34
N ARG A 114 -5.19 -7.63 13.77
CA ARG A 114 -6.15 -7.56 14.87
C ARG A 114 -5.52 -7.21 16.21
N ARG A 115 -4.27 -7.59 16.44
CA ARG A 115 -3.62 -7.32 17.72
C ARG A 115 -2.95 -5.97 17.78
N LEU A 116 -2.43 -5.48 16.67
CA LEU A 116 -2.03 -4.08 16.60
C LEU A 116 -3.23 -3.14 16.79
N ALA A 117 -4.41 -3.59 16.36
CA ALA A 117 -5.66 -2.92 16.69
C ALA A 117 -6.12 -3.20 18.15
N ALA A 118 -5.74 -4.33 18.72
CA ALA A 118 -6.18 -4.74 20.06
C ALA A 118 -5.24 -4.30 21.18
N GLU A 119 -3.97 -4.06 20.92
CA GLU A 119 -3.11 -3.37 21.88
C GLU A 119 -3.47 -1.89 22.04
N ALA A 120 -4.27 -1.37 21.12
CA ALA A 120 -4.94 -0.08 21.24
C ALA A 120 -6.22 -0.14 22.12
N THR A 121 -6.47 -1.21 22.83
CA THR A 121 -7.76 -1.48 23.46
C THR A 121 -8.00 -0.90 24.86
N GLN A 122 -7.20 0.00 25.34
CA GLN A 122 -7.79 1.04 26.18
C GLN A 122 -8.19 2.17 25.24
N GLU A 123 -9.48 2.27 24.97
CA GLU A 123 -9.99 3.40 24.22
C GLU A 123 -9.58 4.68 24.93
N GLY A 124 -8.56 5.29 24.40
CA GLY A 124 -8.15 6.61 24.82
C GLY A 124 -9.15 7.66 24.34
N SER A 125 -8.92 8.86 24.72
CA SER A 125 -9.76 9.98 24.30
C SER A 125 -9.35 10.50 22.93
N ASN A 126 -10.33 11.00 22.18
CA ASN A 126 -10.06 11.79 20.99
C ASN A 126 -9.44 13.13 21.42
N VAL A 127 -8.22 13.37 21.00
CA VAL A 127 -7.47 14.58 21.36
C VAL A 127 -7.32 15.56 20.18
N ASN A 128 -8.20 15.50 19.21
CA ASN A 128 -8.18 16.42 18.06
C ASN A 128 -8.08 17.88 18.49
N ASN A 129 -8.71 18.26 19.56
CA ASN A 129 -8.71 19.61 20.09
C ASN A 129 -7.35 20.07 20.65
N LYS A 130 -6.44 19.15 20.88
CA LYS A 130 -5.07 19.43 21.36
C LYS A 130 -4.05 19.49 20.23
N ILE A 131 -4.42 19.08 19.02
CA ILE A 131 -3.53 19.01 17.88
C ILE A 131 -3.59 20.34 17.12
N ASN A 132 -2.45 20.95 16.92
CA ASN A 132 -2.30 22.12 16.08
C ASN A 132 -1.44 21.76 14.86
N VAL A 133 -1.92 22.04 13.66
CA VAL A 133 -1.17 21.77 12.44
C VAL A 133 -0.37 23.02 12.07
N ASP A 134 0.94 22.88 11.98
CA ASP A 134 1.86 23.96 11.67
C ASP A 134 2.14 24.08 10.18
N GLN A 135 2.18 22.96 9.46
CA GLN A 135 2.43 22.89 8.04
C GLN A 135 1.47 21.91 7.38
N PHE A 136 1.05 22.28 6.18
CA PHE A 136 0.21 21.44 5.32
C PHE A 136 0.54 21.80 3.87
N ASN A 137 1.15 20.86 3.14
CA ASN A 137 1.47 21.04 1.73
C ASN A 137 1.56 19.70 1.00
N PHE A 138 1.60 19.76 -0.31
CA PHE A 138 1.84 18.60 -1.18
C PHE A 138 3.15 18.77 -1.93
N ASP A 139 3.92 17.69 -2.10
CA ASP A 139 5.14 17.66 -2.90
C ASP A 139 4.85 18.00 -4.36
N SER A 140 3.77 17.47 -4.89
CA SER A 140 3.33 17.70 -6.25
C SER A 140 1.86 18.04 -6.28
N LYS A 141 1.50 18.97 -7.16
CA LYS A 141 0.11 19.33 -7.44
C LYS A 141 -0.45 18.57 -8.64
N THR A 142 0.29 17.63 -9.18
CA THR A 142 -0.10 16.83 -10.35
C THR A 142 0.14 15.37 -10.08
N ILE A 143 -0.85 14.53 -10.38
CA ILE A 143 -0.77 13.08 -10.32
C ILE A 143 -1.06 12.51 -11.71
N ASP A 144 -0.26 11.54 -12.13
CA ASP A 144 -0.46 10.72 -13.32
C ASP A 144 -0.77 9.27 -12.90
N PRO A 145 -2.05 8.92 -12.70
CA PRO A 145 -2.40 7.67 -12.03
C PRO A 145 -2.07 6.41 -12.84
N ASN A 146 -2.02 6.52 -14.15
CA ASN A 146 -1.78 5.36 -15.01
C ASN A 146 -0.28 5.06 -15.20
N HIS A 147 0.58 5.92 -14.66
CA HIS A 147 2.03 5.73 -14.61
C HIS A 147 2.54 5.74 -13.17
N SER A 148 1.77 5.15 -12.27
CA SER A 148 2.12 5.02 -10.85
C SER A 148 2.34 6.36 -10.14
N GLY A 149 1.63 7.40 -10.60
CA GLY A 149 1.75 8.74 -10.04
C GLY A 149 1.02 8.89 -8.71
N TYR A 150 1.64 9.61 -7.80
CA TYR A 150 1.08 9.98 -6.52
C TYR A 150 1.65 11.32 -6.06
N SER A 151 1.07 11.88 -5.01
CA SER A 151 1.63 13.05 -4.33
C SER A 151 1.77 12.74 -2.85
N LYS A 152 2.70 13.40 -2.17
CA LYS A 152 2.82 13.28 -0.71
C LYS A 152 2.18 14.49 -0.04
N LEU A 153 1.30 14.22 0.91
CA LEU A 153 0.85 15.21 1.87
C LEU A 153 1.90 15.31 2.97
N ASN A 154 2.53 16.47 3.09
CA ASN A 154 3.45 16.77 4.17
C ASN A 154 2.73 17.64 5.19
N ALA A 155 2.72 17.20 6.43
CA ALA A 155 2.11 17.94 7.51
C ALA A 155 2.96 17.83 8.79
N SER A 156 3.00 18.91 9.54
CA SER A 156 3.59 18.92 10.86
C SER A 156 2.59 19.42 11.89
N PHE A 157 2.73 18.95 13.10
CA PHE A 157 1.82 19.28 14.18
C PHE A 157 2.55 19.43 15.50
N ASN A 158 1.89 20.10 16.42
CA ASN A 158 2.26 20.12 17.84
C ASN A 158 1.03 19.82 18.71
N ILE A 159 1.27 19.41 19.93
CA ILE A 159 0.22 19.03 20.87
C ILE A 159 0.19 20.04 22.01
N ASP A 160 -0.99 20.61 22.27
CA ASP A 160 -1.22 21.46 23.42
C ASP A 160 -1.45 20.63 24.69
N GLY A 161 -0.60 20.83 25.66
CA GLY A 161 -0.69 20.10 26.92
C GLY A 161 -0.16 18.66 26.78
N SER A 162 -0.75 17.77 27.56
CA SER A 162 -0.35 16.36 27.61
C SER A 162 -1.39 15.44 27.01
N VAL A 163 -0.94 14.35 26.46
CA VAL A 163 -1.73 13.21 26.00
C VAL A 163 -1.25 11.94 26.66
N LYS A 164 -2.04 10.91 26.63
CA LYS A 164 -1.73 9.61 27.24
C LYS A 164 -1.73 8.50 26.22
N SER A 165 -1.09 7.41 26.55
CA SER A 165 -1.18 6.17 25.79
C SER A 165 -2.64 5.81 25.50
N GLY A 166 -2.93 5.52 24.25
CA GLY A 166 -4.28 5.22 23.78
C GLY A 166 -5.07 6.42 23.29
N ASP A 167 -4.69 7.63 23.63
CA ASP A 167 -5.30 8.82 23.05
C ASP A 167 -5.00 8.88 21.54
N TYR A 168 -5.90 9.50 20.80
CA TYR A 168 -5.78 9.50 19.34
C TYR A 168 -6.27 10.78 18.69
N PHE A 169 -5.78 11.02 17.50
CA PHE A 169 -6.32 12.03 16.59
C PHE A 169 -6.65 11.43 15.24
N THR A 170 -7.46 12.14 14.45
CA THR A 170 -7.99 11.64 13.20
C THR A 170 -7.69 12.57 12.04
N ILE A 171 -7.61 11.98 10.85
CA ILE A 171 -7.55 12.69 9.58
C ILE A 171 -8.65 12.14 8.69
N ASN A 172 -9.50 13.00 8.16
CA ASN A 172 -10.48 12.62 7.15
C ASN A 172 -9.93 12.98 5.77
N VAL A 173 -9.67 11.96 4.99
CA VAL A 173 -9.18 12.08 3.62
C VAL A 173 -10.35 12.41 2.69
N PRO A 174 -10.23 13.42 1.82
CA PRO A 174 -11.33 13.79 0.92
C PRO A 174 -11.62 12.70 -0.11
N LYS A 175 -12.83 12.70 -0.62
CA LYS A 175 -13.34 11.67 -1.54
C LYS A 175 -12.53 11.52 -2.83
N ASN A 176 -11.83 12.57 -3.26
CA ASN A 176 -11.13 12.60 -4.54
C ASN A 176 -9.80 11.86 -4.54
N VAL A 177 -9.29 11.52 -3.38
CA VAL A 177 -8.01 10.81 -3.21
C VAL A 177 -8.15 9.66 -2.22
N THR A 178 -7.20 8.75 -2.25
CA THR A 178 -7.08 7.62 -1.31
C THR A 178 -5.66 7.53 -0.78
N LEU A 179 -5.48 6.80 0.31
CA LEU A 179 -4.15 6.41 0.79
C LEU A 179 -3.80 4.97 0.36
N ASP A 180 -4.77 4.19 -0.05
CA ASP A 180 -4.60 2.79 -0.45
C ASP A 180 -4.30 2.62 -1.95
N GLY A 181 -4.46 3.67 -2.76
CA GLY A 181 -4.24 3.59 -4.19
C GLY A 181 -5.07 2.50 -4.84
N ASP A 182 -4.42 1.68 -5.63
CA ASP A 182 -5.04 0.54 -6.32
C ASP A 182 -4.97 -0.77 -5.49
N ILE A 183 -4.53 -0.72 -4.25
CA ILE A 183 -4.49 -1.89 -3.37
C ILE A 183 -5.88 -2.15 -2.78
N ASP A 184 -6.30 -3.40 -2.84
CA ASP A 184 -7.58 -3.84 -2.30
C ASP A 184 -7.42 -4.39 -0.88
N TYR A 185 -8.03 -3.73 0.09
CA TYR A 185 -8.06 -4.14 1.49
C TYR A 185 -9.41 -4.74 1.90
N SER A 186 -10.33 -4.98 0.98
CA SER A 186 -11.68 -5.44 1.30
C SER A 186 -11.71 -6.78 2.03
N ASN A 187 -10.77 -7.66 1.74
CA ASN A 187 -10.65 -8.95 2.39
C ASN A 187 -9.99 -8.91 3.78
N VAL A 188 -9.52 -7.75 4.20
CA VAL A 188 -8.91 -7.52 5.52
C VAL A 188 -9.61 -6.39 6.27
N ASN A 189 -10.93 -6.39 6.23
CA ASN A 189 -11.82 -5.43 6.89
C ASN A 189 -11.56 -3.97 6.52
N ASN A 190 -11.14 -3.72 5.29
CA ASN A 190 -10.83 -2.37 4.77
C ASN A 190 -9.83 -1.59 5.63
N THR A 191 -8.95 -2.30 6.32
CA THR A 191 -7.97 -1.69 7.21
C THR A 191 -6.59 -1.72 6.59
N MET A 192 -6.05 -0.55 6.34
CA MET A 192 -4.67 -0.33 5.93
C MET A 192 -3.87 0.18 7.12
N ARG A 193 -2.74 -0.46 7.38
CA ARG A 193 -1.81 0.03 8.36
C ARG A 193 -0.95 1.12 7.75
N LEU A 194 -0.83 2.24 8.47
CA LEU A 194 0.10 3.30 8.14
C LEU A 194 1.43 3.09 8.89
N PRO A 195 2.52 3.65 8.38
CA PRO A 195 3.77 3.67 9.11
C PRO A 195 3.62 4.34 10.48
N ASP A 196 4.35 3.83 11.44
CA ASP A 196 4.37 4.40 12.78
C ASP A 196 4.99 5.80 12.77
N LEU A 197 4.49 6.65 13.65
CA LEU A 197 5.12 7.93 13.92
C LEU A 197 6.23 7.71 14.95
N LYS A 198 7.46 8.03 14.57
CA LYS A 198 8.66 7.79 15.40
C LYS A 198 9.41 9.08 15.72
N ASN A 199 10.13 9.08 16.82
CA ASN A 199 11.07 10.15 17.12
C ASN A 199 12.45 9.91 16.46
N ALA A 200 13.37 10.84 16.65
CA ALA A 200 14.70 10.74 16.09
C ALA A 200 15.52 9.55 16.63
N ASN A 201 15.18 9.02 17.78
CA ASN A 201 15.80 7.84 18.36
C ASN A 201 15.19 6.51 17.89
N GLY A 202 14.13 6.58 17.08
CA GLY A 202 13.42 5.41 16.60
C GLY A 202 12.30 4.91 17.52
N ASP A 203 11.98 5.62 18.58
CA ASP A 203 10.87 5.26 19.46
C ASP A 203 9.52 5.52 18.77
N THR A 204 8.60 4.59 18.89
CA THR A 204 7.27 4.73 18.32
C THR A 204 6.39 5.63 19.21
N VAL A 205 6.05 6.80 18.68
CA VAL A 205 5.22 7.79 19.37
C VAL A 205 3.73 7.54 19.14
N ALA A 206 3.36 7.18 17.93
CA ALA A 206 2.00 6.83 17.59
C ALA A 206 1.95 5.77 16.49
N THR A 207 0.89 5.00 16.48
CA THR A 207 0.58 4.03 15.42
C THR A 207 -0.60 4.50 14.59
N GLY A 208 -0.58 4.27 13.30
CA GLY A 208 -1.61 4.73 12.39
C GLY A 208 -2.35 3.63 11.67
N THR A 209 -3.65 3.81 11.51
CA THR A 209 -4.49 2.98 10.66
C THR A 209 -5.36 3.85 9.75
N TYR A 210 -5.68 3.34 8.59
CA TYR A 210 -6.56 3.98 7.63
C TYR A 210 -7.69 3.02 7.27
N ASP A 211 -8.91 3.49 7.43
CA ASP A 211 -10.09 2.77 6.96
C ASP A 211 -10.38 3.17 5.52
N THR A 212 -10.26 2.21 4.60
CA THR A 212 -10.39 2.48 3.16
C THR A 212 -11.81 2.80 2.73
N GLN A 213 -12.82 2.46 3.51
CA GLN A 213 -14.22 2.79 3.22
C GLN A 213 -14.60 4.17 3.74
N THR A 214 -14.33 4.44 5.00
CA THR A 214 -14.65 5.73 5.63
C THR A 214 -13.64 6.81 5.27
N LYS A 215 -12.48 6.41 4.75
CA LYS A 215 -11.34 7.30 4.44
C LYS A 215 -10.85 8.08 5.65
N GLN A 216 -10.92 7.45 6.81
CA GLN A 216 -10.43 8.04 8.05
C GLN A 216 -9.10 7.42 8.48
N VAL A 217 -8.14 8.27 8.75
CA VAL A 217 -6.90 7.93 9.45
C VAL A 217 -7.11 8.09 10.94
N LYS A 218 -6.58 7.17 11.71
CA LYS A 218 -6.50 7.24 13.15
C LYS A 218 -5.06 7.01 13.59
N TYR A 219 -4.44 8.02 14.19
CA TYR A 219 -3.17 7.90 14.87
C TYR A 219 -3.39 7.78 16.37
N THR A 220 -2.91 6.70 16.94
CA THR A 220 -3.06 6.38 18.37
C THR A 220 -1.71 6.48 19.06
N PHE A 221 -1.62 7.29 20.07
CA PHE A 221 -0.39 7.50 20.82
C PHE A 221 -0.04 6.26 21.66
N THR A 222 1.25 5.96 21.72
CA THR A 222 1.82 4.89 22.54
C THR A 222 2.12 5.38 23.96
N ASP A 223 2.67 4.51 24.76
CA ASP A 223 3.14 4.85 26.11
C ASP A 223 4.34 5.82 26.11
N PHE A 224 4.98 6.01 24.96
CA PHE A 224 6.05 7.00 24.83
C PHE A 224 5.63 8.41 25.24
N VAL A 225 4.37 8.77 25.02
CA VAL A 225 3.85 10.12 25.33
C VAL A 225 3.51 10.32 26.79
N ASP A 226 3.48 9.26 27.58
CA ASP A 226 3.18 9.34 29.00
C ASP A 226 4.30 10.13 29.69
N ASN A 227 3.94 11.12 30.47
CA ASN A 227 4.85 12.05 31.14
C ASN A 227 5.65 12.98 30.20
N LYS A 228 5.26 13.14 28.96
CA LYS A 228 5.84 14.06 28.00
C LYS A 228 4.99 15.32 27.82
N LYS A 229 5.63 16.42 27.47
CA LYS A 229 4.98 17.70 27.15
C LYS A 229 5.56 18.23 25.84
N ASN A 230 4.86 19.20 25.23
CA ASN A 230 5.31 19.88 24.02
C ASN A 230 5.66 18.95 22.87
N ILE A 231 4.89 17.87 22.72
CA ILE A 231 5.12 16.87 21.69
C ILE A 231 4.87 17.49 20.32
N LYS A 232 5.80 17.28 19.41
CA LYS A 232 5.70 17.66 18.00
C LYS A 232 5.84 16.44 17.15
N GLY A 233 5.26 16.49 15.98
CA GLY A 233 5.41 15.43 15.00
C GLY A 233 5.17 15.93 13.59
N GLN A 234 5.58 15.13 12.65
CA GLN A 234 5.27 15.34 11.24
C GLN A 234 4.96 14.01 10.60
N PHE A 235 4.24 14.05 9.49
CA PHE A 235 3.97 12.89 8.67
C PHE A 235 3.94 13.25 7.20
N ASP A 236 4.37 12.32 6.40
CA ASP A 236 4.26 12.35 4.95
C ASP A 236 3.38 11.19 4.54
N LEU A 237 2.24 11.50 3.96
CA LEU A 237 1.30 10.49 3.49
C LEU A 237 1.20 10.52 1.98
N PRO A 238 1.52 9.43 1.28
CA PRO A 238 1.28 9.36 -0.14
C PRO A 238 -0.24 9.37 -0.38
N VAL A 239 -0.66 10.19 -1.32
CA VAL A 239 -2.06 10.28 -1.74
C VAL A 239 -2.17 9.90 -3.21
N PHE A 240 -3.11 9.04 -3.48
CA PHE A 240 -3.39 8.50 -4.80
C PHE A 240 -4.76 8.97 -5.27
N THR A 241 -4.98 8.92 -6.55
CA THR A 241 -6.27 9.22 -7.15
C THR A 241 -7.32 8.22 -6.70
N ASP A 242 -8.50 8.69 -6.36
CA ASP A 242 -9.69 7.83 -6.28
C ASP A 242 -10.29 7.66 -7.68
N ARG A 243 -10.12 6.50 -8.27
CA ARG A 243 -10.54 6.24 -9.66
C ARG A 243 -12.05 6.34 -9.86
N GLN A 244 -12.83 6.11 -8.82
CA GLN A 244 -14.28 6.22 -8.85
C GLN A 244 -14.75 7.67 -8.81
N ASN A 245 -14.18 8.46 -7.90
CA ASN A 245 -14.63 9.84 -7.65
C ASN A 245 -13.92 10.86 -8.55
N THR A 246 -12.81 10.49 -9.15
CA THR A 246 -12.08 11.30 -10.12
C THR A 246 -11.83 10.52 -11.40
N PRO A 247 -12.89 10.19 -12.14
CA PRO A 247 -12.79 9.27 -13.27
C PRO A 247 -12.09 9.87 -14.49
N ASN A 248 -11.97 11.18 -14.57
CA ASN A 248 -11.39 11.88 -15.73
C ASN A 248 -10.34 12.89 -15.30
N SER A 249 -9.47 13.25 -16.24
CA SER A 249 -8.45 14.28 -16.05
C SER A 249 -9.08 15.63 -15.69
N GLY A 250 -8.43 16.36 -14.83
CA GLY A 250 -8.90 17.69 -14.41
C GLY A 250 -8.30 18.12 -13.08
N ASN A 251 -8.69 19.31 -12.66
CA ASN A 251 -8.35 19.86 -11.36
C ASN A 251 -9.46 19.53 -10.36
N TYR A 252 -9.09 18.95 -9.25
CA TYR A 252 -10.01 18.54 -8.20
C TYR A 252 -9.67 19.21 -6.87
N PRO A 253 -10.67 19.67 -6.12
CA PRO A 253 -10.45 20.20 -4.80
C PRO A 253 -10.09 19.09 -3.82
N LEU A 254 -9.20 19.39 -2.87
CA LEU A 254 -8.82 18.52 -1.78
C LEU A 254 -9.03 19.24 -0.46
N ASN A 255 -10.07 18.86 0.26
CA ASN A 255 -10.37 19.37 1.58
C ASN A 255 -10.10 18.30 2.61
N PHE A 256 -8.92 18.37 3.23
CA PHE A 256 -8.54 17.46 4.32
C PHE A 256 -9.06 18.00 5.64
N ASP A 257 -9.55 17.11 6.49
CA ASP A 257 -9.80 17.40 7.88
C ASP A 257 -8.67 16.76 8.69
N ILE A 258 -7.83 17.55 9.29
CA ILE A 258 -6.76 17.08 10.16
C ILE A 258 -7.06 17.52 11.58
N ALA A 259 -7.29 16.55 12.44
CA ALA A 259 -7.62 16.78 13.85
C ALA A 259 -8.82 17.73 14.05
N GLY A 260 -9.84 17.56 13.22
CA GLY A 260 -11.08 18.34 13.31
C GLY A 260 -11.03 19.72 12.62
N LYS A 261 -9.95 20.06 11.97
CA LYS A 261 -9.79 21.34 11.26
C LYS A 261 -9.63 21.11 9.76
N GLU A 262 -10.30 21.93 8.96
CA GLU A 262 -10.29 21.81 7.50
C GLU A 262 -9.08 22.54 6.89
N TYR A 263 -8.39 21.84 5.98
CA TYR A 263 -7.30 22.38 5.19
C TYR A 263 -7.61 22.17 3.71
N GLN A 264 -7.60 23.25 2.97
CA GLN A 264 -7.98 23.25 1.56
C GLN A 264 -6.76 23.20 0.65
N SER A 265 -6.84 22.39 -0.40
CA SER A 265 -5.87 22.31 -1.47
C SER A 265 -6.58 21.90 -2.76
N SER A 266 -5.82 21.65 -3.80
CA SER A 266 -6.30 21.11 -5.06
C SER A 266 -5.22 20.26 -5.71
N ILE A 267 -5.64 19.35 -6.57
CA ILE A 267 -4.75 18.46 -7.29
C ILE A 267 -5.16 18.40 -8.76
N ASN A 268 -4.19 18.41 -9.65
CA ASN A 268 -4.39 18.18 -11.08
C ASN A 268 -4.15 16.70 -11.37
N ILE A 269 -5.16 16.02 -11.86
CA ILE A 269 -5.08 14.62 -12.24
C ILE A 269 -4.99 14.51 -13.74
N GLN A 270 -4.00 13.78 -14.23
CA GLN A 270 -3.74 13.60 -15.64
C GLN A 270 -3.73 12.10 -15.97
N TYR A 271 -4.78 11.66 -16.62
CA TYR A 271 -4.85 10.31 -17.18
C TYR A 271 -4.45 10.33 -18.64
N ASP A 272 -3.93 9.21 -19.12
CA ASP A 272 -3.81 8.98 -20.56
C ASP A 272 -5.18 8.72 -21.16
N SER A 273 -5.29 8.98 -22.47
CA SER A 273 -6.51 8.65 -23.18
C SER A 273 -6.70 7.13 -23.25
N PRO A 274 -7.87 6.61 -22.88
CA PRO A 274 -8.17 5.19 -23.04
C PRO A 274 -8.44 4.81 -24.51
N VAL A 275 -8.47 5.77 -25.41
CA VAL A 275 -8.75 5.55 -26.83
C VAL A 275 -7.43 5.55 -27.61
N GLN A 276 -6.83 4.39 -27.74
CA GLN A 276 -5.57 4.20 -28.44
C GLN A 276 -5.63 2.95 -29.33
N GLY A 277 -4.77 2.90 -30.33
CA GLY A 277 -4.68 1.79 -31.25
C GLY A 277 -4.24 2.25 -32.64
N GLN A 278 -4.45 1.41 -33.63
CA GLN A 278 -4.11 1.73 -35.01
C GLN A 278 -4.97 2.86 -35.57
N ASN A 279 -4.41 3.67 -36.46
CA ASN A 279 -5.07 4.90 -36.90
C ASN A 279 -6.02 4.70 -38.12
N ASP A 280 -6.02 3.55 -38.74
CA ASP A 280 -6.94 3.30 -39.83
C ASP A 280 -8.36 2.94 -39.33
N ALA A 281 -9.36 3.15 -40.18
CA ALA A 281 -10.77 2.96 -39.80
C ALA A 281 -11.17 1.49 -39.56
N GLN A 282 -10.27 0.57 -39.78
CA GLN A 282 -10.44 -0.87 -39.51
C GLN A 282 -9.34 -1.40 -38.62
N GLY A 283 -8.62 -0.48 -37.99
CA GLY A 283 -7.50 -0.80 -37.14
C GLY A 283 -7.95 -1.36 -35.80
N THR A 284 -7.26 -2.37 -35.32
CA THR A 284 -7.39 -2.88 -33.99
C THR A 284 -7.06 -1.82 -32.95
N ASN A 285 -7.84 -1.77 -31.89
CA ASN A 285 -7.64 -0.82 -30.79
C ASN A 285 -8.18 -1.38 -29.49
N VAL A 286 -7.34 -1.41 -28.47
CA VAL A 286 -7.64 -1.96 -27.15
C VAL A 286 -6.72 -1.31 -26.15
N THR A 287 -7.26 -1.02 -24.98
CA THR A 287 -6.50 -0.55 -23.82
C THR A 287 -6.96 -1.27 -22.55
N SER A 288 -6.13 -1.31 -21.55
CA SER A 288 -6.43 -2.05 -20.34
C SER A 288 -5.68 -1.49 -19.14
N PHE A 289 -6.25 -1.67 -17.97
CA PHE A 289 -5.60 -1.32 -16.73
C PHE A 289 -6.01 -2.27 -15.60
N ILE A 290 -5.07 -2.63 -14.74
CA ILE A 290 -5.36 -3.36 -13.50
C ILE A 290 -5.70 -2.33 -12.43
N THR A 291 -6.96 -2.24 -12.07
CA THR A 291 -7.49 -1.17 -11.21
C THR A 291 -7.46 -1.48 -9.73
N LYS A 292 -7.40 -2.75 -9.37
CA LYS A 292 -7.34 -3.20 -7.98
C LYS A 292 -6.54 -4.49 -7.87
N ILE A 293 -5.80 -4.60 -6.79
CA ILE A 293 -5.06 -5.82 -6.47
C ILE A 293 -5.03 -6.06 -4.96
N ASP A 294 -5.41 -7.26 -4.56
CA ASP A 294 -5.33 -7.72 -3.18
C ASP A 294 -3.94 -8.28 -2.91
N LYS A 295 -3.15 -7.55 -2.17
CA LYS A 295 -1.81 -7.97 -1.74
C LYS A 295 -1.77 -8.43 -0.29
N SER A 296 -2.87 -8.37 0.45
CA SER A 296 -2.86 -8.46 1.91
C SER A 296 -3.59 -9.67 2.49
N SER A 297 -4.56 -10.25 1.78
CA SER A 297 -5.40 -11.31 2.35
C SER A 297 -4.95 -12.72 2.03
N GLY A 298 -4.08 -12.89 1.06
CA GLY A 298 -3.71 -14.18 0.50
C GLY A 298 -4.76 -14.78 -0.43
N ALA A 299 -5.88 -14.11 -0.68
CA ALA A 299 -6.82 -14.50 -1.72
C ALA A 299 -6.26 -14.24 -3.12
N ASN A 300 -5.30 -13.33 -3.23
CA ASN A 300 -4.57 -13.03 -4.46
C ASN A 300 -5.51 -12.64 -5.61
N GLU A 301 -6.46 -11.78 -5.34
CA GLU A 301 -7.42 -11.29 -6.32
C GLU A 301 -6.93 -10.01 -6.98
N TYR A 302 -7.28 -9.83 -8.24
CA TYR A 302 -7.11 -8.54 -8.92
C TYR A 302 -8.30 -8.25 -9.81
N LYS A 303 -8.49 -6.98 -10.13
CA LYS A 303 -9.52 -6.51 -11.05
C LYS A 303 -8.84 -5.79 -12.21
N GLN A 304 -9.23 -6.14 -13.42
CA GLN A 304 -8.72 -5.51 -14.65
C GLN A 304 -9.90 -5.05 -15.50
N THR A 305 -9.78 -3.87 -16.06
CA THR A 305 -10.73 -3.30 -17.01
C THR A 305 -10.09 -3.23 -18.39
N ILE A 306 -10.79 -3.71 -19.40
CA ILE A 306 -10.35 -3.69 -20.79
C ILE A 306 -11.36 -2.90 -21.61
N TYR A 307 -10.88 -1.89 -22.30
CA TYR A 307 -11.67 -1.17 -23.31
C TYR A 307 -11.39 -1.74 -24.67
N VAL A 308 -12.40 -2.38 -25.25
CA VAL A 308 -12.32 -3.09 -26.51
C VAL A 308 -12.94 -2.24 -27.59
N ASN A 309 -12.19 -1.98 -28.65
CA ASN A 309 -12.63 -1.15 -29.79
C ASN A 309 -13.20 0.23 -29.36
N PRO A 310 -12.53 0.98 -28.48
CA PRO A 310 -13.03 2.29 -28.07
C PRO A 310 -13.11 3.30 -29.22
N LYS A 311 -12.45 3.05 -30.35
CA LYS A 311 -12.56 3.89 -31.56
C LYS A 311 -13.82 3.61 -32.36
N GLU A 312 -14.60 2.59 -32.04
CA GLU A 312 -15.78 2.14 -32.77
C GLU A 312 -15.49 1.87 -34.25
N ASN A 313 -14.33 1.30 -34.53
CA ASN A 313 -13.94 0.90 -35.88
C ASN A 313 -14.77 -0.30 -36.39
N ASN A 314 -14.92 -0.43 -37.69
CA ASN A 314 -15.57 -1.58 -38.31
C ASN A 314 -14.59 -2.75 -38.38
N LEU A 315 -14.74 -3.69 -37.48
CA LEU A 315 -13.85 -4.83 -37.33
C LEU A 315 -14.54 -6.11 -37.79
N ILE A 316 -13.85 -6.91 -38.58
CA ILE A 316 -14.34 -8.20 -39.10
C ILE A 316 -13.69 -9.31 -38.28
N ASN A 317 -14.48 -10.26 -37.78
CA ASN A 317 -14.00 -11.40 -37.01
C ASN A 317 -13.09 -10.98 -35.86
N MET A 318 -13.53 -10.01 -35.09
CA MET A 318 -12.77 -9.46 -33.97
C MET A 318 -12.73 -10.46 -32.82
N ASN A 319 -11.54 -10.61 -32.26
CA ASN A 319 -11.28 -11.49 -31.14
C ASN A 319 -10.34 -10.80 -30.14
N VAL A 320 -10.57 -11.03 -28.85
CA VAL A 320 -9.71 -10.54 -27.77
C VAL A 320 -9.13 -11.74 -27.04
N ASN A 321 -7.81 -11.78 -26.92
CA ASN A 321 -7.11 -12.74 -26.07
C ASN A 321 -6.61 -12.03 -24.82
N ILE A 322 -6.93 -12.58 -23.66
CA ILE A 322 -6.49 -12.12 -22.36
C ILE A 322 -5.48 -13.14 -21.85
N GLN A 323 -4.24 -12.74 -21.73
CA GLN A 323 -3.12 -13.62 -21.45
C GLN A 323 -2.49 -13.27 -20.10
N GLY A 324 -2.25 -14.27 -19.27
CA GLY A 324 -1.63 -14.12 -17.94
C GLY A 324 -0.11 -14.02 -17.96
N TYR A 325 0.44 -13.45 -18.99
CA TYR A 325 1.87 -13.18 -19.17
C TYR A 325 2.05 -12.20 -20.35
N THR A 326 3.22 -11.66 -20.53
CA THR A 326 3.53 -10.81 -21.70
C THR A 326 4.27 -11.62 -22.77
N THR A 327 5.58 -11.68 -22.71
CA THR A 327 6.40 -12.41 -23.70
C THR A 327 6.86 -13.76 -23.20
N ASP A 328 7.08 -13.90 -21.90
CA ASP A 328 7.55 -15.12 -21.27
C ASP A 328 6.47 -15.66 -20.33
N SER A 329 5.96 -16.84 -20.66
CA SER A 329 4.88 -17.49 -19.89
C SER A 329 5.29 -17.89 -18.46
N SER A 330 6.57 -17.86 -18.14
CA SER A 330 7.07 -18.17 -16.80
C SER A 330 7.31 -16.94 -15.92
N ASP A 331 7.13 -15.73 -16.46
CA ASP A 331 7.52 -14.48 -15.80
C ASP A 331 6.32 -13.69 -15.24
N SER A 332 5.26 -14.37 -14.91
CA SER A 332 4.06 -13.76 -14.33
C SER A 332 3.42 -14.69 -13.31
N SER A 333 2.81 -14.10 -12.31
CA SER A 333 1.98 -14.83 -11.35
C SER A 333 0.51 -14.90 -11.73
N ALA A 334 0.07 -14.19 -12.76
CA ALA A 334 -1.34 -14.17 -13.16
C ALA A 334 -1.83 -15.56 -13.58
N LYS A 335 -3.02 -15.92 -13.12
CA LYS A 335 -3.72 -17.15 -13.46
C LYS A 335 -4.93 -16.83 -14.29
N VAL A 336 -4.82 -16.95 -15.60
CA VAL A 336 -5.89 -16.60 -16.53
C VAL A 336 -6.44 -17.87 -17.18
N ASP A 337 -7.42 -18.43 -16.52
CA ASP A 337 -8.22 -19.57 -16.96
C ASP A 337 -9.65 -19.43 -16.41
N LEU A 338 -10.59 -20.20 -16.90
CA LEU A 338 -11.98 -20.07 -16.49
C LEU A 338 -12.27 -20.55 -15.06
N ASP A 339 -11.36 -21.30 -14.46
CA ASP A 339 -11.50 -21.72 -13.05
C ASP A 339 -11.10 -20.60 -12.08
N ASN A 340 -10.18 -19.74 -12.48
CA ASN A 340 -9.61 -18.68 -11.65
C ASN A 340 -10.07 -17.28 -12.04
N THR A 341 -10.81 -17.14 -13.14
CA THR A 341 -11.10 -15.84 -13.73
C THR A 341 -12.59 -15.73 -14.08
N ASN A 342 -13.21 -14.64 -13.66
CA ASN A 342 -14.57 -14.31 -14.07
C ASN A 342 -14.53 -13.15 -15.07
N ILE A 343 -15.22 -13.32 -16.18
CA ILE A 343 -15.28 -12.34 -17.28
C ILE A 343 -16.70 -11.81 -17.38
N LYS A 344 -16.83 -10.49 -17.37
CA LYS A 344 -18.07 -9.78 -17.73
C LYS A 344 -17.82 -8.92 -18.94
N VAL A 345 -18.78 -8.89 -19.85
CA VAL A 345 -18.72 -8.08 -21.09
C VAL A 345 -19.88 -7.10 -21.09
N TYR A 346 -19.53 -5.83 -21.26
CA TYR A 346 -20.51 -4.74 -21.40
C TYR A 346 -20.39 -4.11 -22.77
N GLU A 347 -21.53 -3.84 -23.40
CA GLU A 347 -21.60 -3.01 -24.61
C GLU A 347 -21.67 -1.55 -24.20
N VAL A 348 -20.87 -0.71 -24.85
CA VAL A 348 -20.78 0.71 -24.57
C VAL A 348 -21.79 1.48 -25.44
N ASN A 349 -22.62 2.30 -24.83
CA ASN A 349 -23.56 3.15 -25.56
C ASN A 349 -22.86 4.40 -26.13
N ASP A 350 -22.08 5.08 -25.32
CA ASP A 350 -21.37 6.32 -25.68
C ASP A 350 -19.92 6.24 -25.20
N VAL A 351 -18.98 6.10 -26.12
CA VAL A 351 -17.55 5.97 -25.77
C VAL A 351 -16.97 7.23 -25.16
N SER A 352 -17.55 8.39 -25.39
CA SER A 352 -17.08 9.63 -24.78
C SER A 352 -17.31 9.68 -23.27
N LYS A 353 -18.13 8.80 -22.74
CA LYS A 353 -18.42 8.66 -21.33
C LYS A 353 -17.59 7.56 -20.65
N LEU A 354 -16.72 6.90 -21.37
CA LEU A 354 -15.78 5.94 -20.76
C LEU A 354 -14.84 6.67 -19.78
N SER A 355 -14.65 6.07 -18.64
CA SER A 355 -13.77 6.62 -17.62
C SER A 355 -12.31 6.52 -18.05
N GLU A 356 -11.57 7.61 -17.95
CA GLU A 356 -10.12 7.60 -18.15
C GLU A 356 -9.40 6.82 -17.03
N SER A 357 -10.02 6.68 -15.88
CA SER A 357 -9.50 5.94 -14.73
C SER A 357 -9.65 4.43 -14.82
N TYR A 358 -10.35 3.93 -15.83
CA TYR A 358 -10.74 2.51 -15.98
C TYR A 358 -11.67 1.99 -14.89
N TYR A 359 -12.18 2.85 -14.02
CA TYR A 359 -13.21 2.44 -13.05
C TYR A 359 -14.53 2.14 -13.79
N VAL A 360 -15.12 1.00 -13.46
CA VAL A 360 -16.39 0.55 -14.02
C VAL A 360 -17.44 0.45 -12.92
N ASN A 361 -18.54 1.19 -13.10
CA ASN A 361 -19.72 1.02 -12.27
C ASN A 361 -20.68 0.04 -12.98
N PRO A 362 -20.97 -1.12 -12.40
CA PRO A 362 -21.90 -2.10 -13.00
C PRO A 362 -23.31 -1.58 -13.22
N ASN A 363 -23.68 -0.52 -12.53
CA ASN A 363 -25.01 0.12 -12.64
C ASN A 363 -25.00 1.33 -13.59
N ASP A 364 -23.90 1.58 -14.29
CA ASP A 364 -23.83 2.67 -15.25
C ASP A 364 -24.74 2.40 -16.44
N THR A 365 -25.67 3.33 -16.71
CA THR A 365 -26.59 3.22 -17.83
C THR A 365 -25.93 3.31 -19.20
N ASN A 366 -24.68 3.77 -19.26
CA ASN A 366 -23.86 3.78 -20.46
C ASN A 366 -23.34 2.38 -20.83
N LEU A 367 -23.40 1.44 -19.90
CA LEU A 367 -22.88 0.07 -20.05
C LEU A 367 -24.03 -0.92 -19.96
N LYS A 368 -24.19 -1.73 -21.00
CA LYS A 368 -25.16 -2.82 -21.02
C LYS A 368 -24.46 -4.14 -20.84
N ASP A 369 -24.79 -4.87 -19.79
CA ASP A 369 -24.26 -6.22 -19.58
C ASP A 369 -24.77 -7.17 -20.69
N VAL A 370 -23.88 -7.62 -21.51
CA VAL A 370 -24.13 -8.55 -22.62
C VAL A 370 -23.40 -9.87 -22.42
N THR A 371 -22.92 -10.15 -21.25
CA THR A 371 -22.12 -11.35 -20.94
C THR A 371 -22.82 -12.63 -21.39
N SER A 372 -24.13 -12.72 -21.21
CA SER A 372 -24.91 -13.91 -21.62
C SER A 372 -24.86 -14.16 -23.14
N ASN A 373 -24.63 -13.15 -23.96
CA ASN A 373 -24.49 -13.32 -25.40
C ASN A 373 -23.17 -13.97 -25.79
N PHE A 374 -22.23 -14.06 -24.88
CA PHE A 374 -20.89 -14.63 -25.10
C PHE A 374 -20.78 -16.07 -24.55
N GLU A 375 -21.86 -16.70 -24.15
CA GLU A 375 -21.86 -18.10 -23.76
C GLU A 375 -21.33 -18.97 -24.90
N GLY A 376 -20.27 -19.76 -24.63
CA GLY A 376 -19.58 -20.53 -25.65
C GLY A 376 -18.58 -19.73 -26.51
N TRP A 377 -18.56 -18.41 -26.40
CA TRP A 377 -17.62 -17.52 -27.08
C TRP A 377 -16.50 -17.00 -26.17
N ILE A 378 -16.59 -17.24 -24.89
CA ILE A 378 -15.54 -17.07 -23.91
C ILE A 378 -14.95 -18.45 -23.65
N THR A 379 -13.71 -18.67 -24.10
CA THR A 379 -13.11 -20.00 -24.09
C THR A 379 -11.71 -19.98 -23.51
N ASP A 380 -11.39 -21.03 -22.75
CA ASP A 380 -10.06 -21.26 -22.22
C ASP A 380 -9.15 -21.81 -23.33
N THR A 381 -7.95 -21.26 -23.45
CA THR A 381 -6.98 -21.74 -24.45
C THR A 381 -6.09 -22.87 -23.89
N ASN A 382 -6.15 -23.14 -22.60
CA ASN A 382 -5.25 -24.04 -21.87
C ASN A 382 -3.78 -23.60 -21.89
N ASN A 383 -3.53 -22.32 -22.12
CA ASN A 383 -2.20 -21.71 -22.14
C ASN A 383 -2.17 -20.40 -21.31
N ASN A 384 -2.75 -20.46 -20.13
CA ASN A 384 -2.87 -19.31 -19.23
C ASN A 384 -3.44 -18.08 -19.98
N SER A 385 -4.46 -18.29 -20.76
CA SER A 385 -5.16 -17.24 -21.48
C SER A 385 -6.61 -17.62 -21.77
N ILE A 386 -7.43 -16.60 -21.98
CA ILE A 386 -8.85 -16.72 -22.32
C ILE A 386 -9.10 -15.95 -23.62
N ASN A 387 -9.83 -16.55 -24.53
CA ASN A 387 -10.32 -15.88 -25.74
C ASN A 387 -11.76 -15.42 -25.54
N VAL A 388 -12.04 -14.20 -25.96
CA VAL A 388 -13.38 -13.65 -26.09
C VAL A 388 -13.64 -13.33 -27.54
N LYS A 389 -14.56 -14.01 -28.17
CA LYS A 389 -14.85 -13.87 -29.60
C LYS A 389 -16.04 -12.94 -29.81
N PHE A 390 -15.82 -11.85 -30.50
CA PHE A 390 -16.85 -10.85 -30.78
C PHE A 390 -17.46 -10.99 -32.18
N GLY A 391 -16.72 -11.49 -33.15
CA GLY A 391 -17.14 -11.54 -34.54
C GLY A 391 -17.08 -10.17 -35.22
N ASP A 392 -17.98 -9.94 -36.16
CA ASP A 392 -18.06 -8.65 -36.85
C ASP A 392 -18.75 -7.63 -35.95
N THR A 393 -18.13 -6.50 -35.77
CA THR A 393 -18.67 -5.46 -34.90
C THR A 393 -18.13 -4.07 -35.25
N ASN A 394 -18.94 -3.06 -34.97
CA ASN A 394 -18.55 -1.65 -34.98
C ASN A 394 -18.78 -0.99 -33.62
N LYS A 395 -18.98 -1.78 -32.60
CA LYS A 395 -19.26 -1.29 -31.26
C LYS A 395 -18.03 -1.36 -30.37
N ALA A 396 -18.02 -0.54 -29.34
CA ALA A 396 -17.08 -0.63 -28.25
C ALA A 396 -17.64 -1.49 -27.11
N TYR A 397 -16.75 -2.17 -26.42
CA TYR A 397 -17.10 -2.99 -25.26
C TYR A 397 -16.16 -2.72 -24.10
N VAL A 398 -16.63 -3.03 -22.92
CA VAL A 398 -15.80 -3.10 -21.71
C VAL A 398 -15.81 -4.54 -21.23
N ILE A 399 -14.62 -5.11 -21.06
CA ILE A 399 -14.46 -6.38 -20.35
C ILE A 399 -13.99 -6.07 -18.94
N VAL A 400 -14.68 -6.62 -17.95
CA VAL A 400 -14.25 -6.61 -16.56
C VAL A 400 -13.75 -7.99 -16.20
N VAL A 401 -12.50 -8.06 -15.78
CA VAL A 401 -11.83 -9.28 -15.36
C VAL A 401 -11.71 -9.27 -13.85
N ASP A 402 -12.34 -10.23 -13.19
CA ASP A 402 -12.07 -10.57 -11.80
C ASP A 402 -11.14 -11.78 -11.79
N GLY A 403 -9.88 -11.54 -11.56
CA GLY A 403 -8.81 -12.50 -11.72
C GLY A 403 -8.10 -12.89 -10.44
N HIS A 404 -7.19 -13.82 -10.58
CA HIS A 404 -6.34 -14.32 -9.50
C HIS A 404 -4.89 -14.43 -9.96
N TYR A 405 -3.97 -14.45 -9.01
CA TYR A 405 -2.55 -14.70 -9.25
C TYR A 405 -2.02 -15.71 -8.22
N ASP A 406 -0.91 -16.37 -8.54
CA ASP A 406 -0.33 -17.40 -7.71
C ASP A 406 0.60 -16.86 -6.63
N ASP A 407 1.06 -17.74 -5.75
CA ASP A 407 1.92 -17.40 -4.63
C ASP A 407 3.42 -17.36 -4.98
N SER A 408 3.77 -17.36 -6.25
CA SER A 408 5.18 -17.36 -6.69
C SER A 408 5.95 -16.10 -6.29
N GLY A 409 5.24 -15.02 -5.99
CA GLY A 409 5.81 -13.72 -5.72
C GLY A 409 6.29 -12.98 -6.96
N LYS A 410 6.05 -13.52 -8.16
CA LYS A 410 6.29 -12.82 -9.41
C LYS A 410 5.25 -11.71 -9.60
N ASN A 411 5.59 -10.72 -10.39
CA ASN A 411 4.65 -9.67 -10.74
C ASN A 411 3.46 -10.23 -11.50
N VAL A 412 2.32 -9.56 -11.39
CA VAL A 412 1.16 -9.83 -12.24
C VAL A 412 1.38 -9.14 -13.56
N LYS A 413 1.65 -9.90 -14.60
CA LYS A 413 1.78 -9.40 -15.97
C LYS A 413 0.65 -9.97 -16.80
N THR A 414 -0.04 -9.10 -17.51
CA THR A 414 -1.10 -9.49 -18.44
C THR A 414 -0.91 -8.81 -19.77
N ARG A 415 -1.24 -9.51 -20.83
CA ARG A 415 -1.32 -8.94 -22.18
C ARG A 415 -2.71 -9.16 -22.73
N VAL A 416 -3.33 -8.09 -23.20
CA VAL A 416 -4.60 -8.14 -23.93
C VAL A 416 -4.29 -7.90 -25.38
N THR A 417 -4.65 -8.85 -26.23
CA THR A 417 -4.43 -8.76 -27.67
C THR A 417 -5.75 -8.76 -28.41
N GLU A 418 -6.00 -7.73 -29.19
CA GLU A 418 -7.12 -7.68 -30.12
C GLU A 418 -6.65 -8.02 -31.51
N THR A 419 -7.39 -8.87 -32.18
CA THR A 419 -7.16 -9.23 -33.59
C THR A 419 -8.46 -9.07 -34.38
N ASN A 420 -8.34 -8.65 -35.62
CA ASN A 420 -9.46 -8.61 -36.54
C ASN A 420 -8.93 -8.70 -38.00
N LEU A 421 -9.84 -8.88 -38.93
CA LEU A 421 -9.58 -8.76 -40.32
C LEU A 421 -10.06 -7.38 -40.84
N ASP A 422 -9.33 -6.81 -41.77
CA ASP A 422 -9.79 -5.64 -42.54
C ASP A 422 -10.67 -6.05 -43.72
N ASN A 423 -11.16 -5.10 -44.52
CA ASN A 423 -11.99 -5.40 -45.70
C ASN A 423 -11.26 -6.20 -46.78
N ASN A 424 -9.96 -6.25 -46.73
CA ASN A 424 -9.14 -7.07 -47.62
C ASN A 424 -8.75 -8.41 -46.99
N TYR A 425 -9.36 -8.75 -45.85
CA TYR A 425 -9.06 -9.94 -45.06
C TYR A 425 -7.61 -10.02 -44.56
N ASN A 426 -6.90 -8.89 -44.47
CA ASN A 426 -5.61 -8.84 -43.82
C ASN A 426 -5.80 -8.82 -42.29
N GLN A 427 -5.00 -9.60 -41.59
CA GLN A 427 -5.04 -9.62 -40.12
C GLN A 427 -4.44 -8.35 -39.57
N LYS A 428 -5.18 -7.70 -38.69
CA LYS A 428 -4.74 -6.61 -37.84
C LYS A 428 -4.55 -7.12 -36.45
N LYS A 429 -3.61 -6.54 -35.73
CA LYS A 429 -3.29 -6.91 -34.35
C LYS A 429 -2.81 -5.71 -33.57
N TYR A 430 -3.30 -5.56 -32.36
CA TYR A 430 -2.83 -4.58 -31.40
C TYR A 430 -2.90 -5.19 -30.00
N TYR A 431 -1.95 -4.88 -29.14
CA TYR A 431 -1.94 -5.39 -27.79
C TYR A 431 -1.61 -4.31 -26.77
N TRP A 432 -2.03 -4.55 -25.55
CA TRP A 432 -1.78 -3.69 -24.40
C TRP A 432 -1.29 -4.53 -23.22
N ASP A 433 -0.18 -4.13 -22.64
CA ASP A 433 0.43 -4.81 -21.51
C ASP A 433 0.15 -4.08 -20.21
N ASN A 434 -0.12 -4.85 -19.18
CA ASN A 434 -0.19 -4.38 -17.80
C ASN A 434 0.78 -5.17 -16.93
N GLU A 435 1.34 -4.50 -15.96
CA GLU A 435 2.20 -5.10 -14.96
C GLU A 435 1.93 -4.48 -13.59
N THR A 436 1.76 -5.31 -12.58
CA THR A 436 1.66 -4.88 -11.19
C THR A 436 2.70 -5.61 -10.36
N ILE A 437 3.49 -4.84 -9.64
CA ILE A 437 4.55 -5.37 -8.80
C ILE A 437 3.96 -6.01 -7.55
N ILE A 438 4.40 -7.21 -7.26
CA ILE A 438 3.91 -7.99 -6.14
C ILE A 438 4.87 -7.94 -4.94
N LYS A 439 6.15 -8.03 -5.21
CA LYS A 439 7.19 -7.88 -4.19
C LYS A 439 7.93 -6.58 -4.42
N ASN A 440 8.03 -5.78 -3.38
CA ASN A 440 8.93 -4.65 -3.42
C ASN A 440 10.36 -5.18 -3.39
N GLY A 441 10.98 -5.18 -4.54
CA GLY A 441 12.43 -5.37 -4.61
C GLY A 441 13.11 -4.11 -4.10
N ASN A 442 14.21 -4.27 -3.40
CA ASN A 442 15.04 -3.14 -3.01
C ASN A 442 15.39 -2.31 -4.25
N GLY A 443 14.78 -1.15 -4.39
CA GLY A 443 15.15 -0.16 -5.38
C GLY A 443 14.37 -0.16 -6.69
N SER A 444 13.22 -0.80 -6.79
CA SER A 444 12.33 -0.53 -7.91
C SER A 444 11.46 0.66 -7.56
N ALA A 445 11.71 1.74 -8.23
CA ALA A 445 10.93 2.94 -8.11
C ALA A 445 9.67 2.83 -8.96
N ASP A 446 8.82 1.90 -8.68
CA ASP A 446 7.48 1.93 -9.20
C ASP A 446 6.60 2.55 -8.14
N GLY A 447 6.00 3.65 -8.53
CA GLY A 447 5.37 4.54 -7.60
C GLY A 447 4.21 3.97 -6.79
N ASP A 448 3.73 2.81 -7.11
CA ASP A 448 2.70 2.16 -6.32
C ASP A 448 3.18 1.70 -4.96
N ASP A 449 4.48 1.52 -4.89
CA ASP A 449 5.11 1.05 -3.68
C ASP A 449 5.76 2.13 -2.90
N SER A 450 5.65 3.29 -3.48
CA SER A 450 6.45 4.31 -2.93
C SER A 450 6.04 4.56 -1.54
N ASP A 451 6.91 4.19 -0.82
CA ASP A 451 7.41 5.13 0.12
C ASP A 451 6.30 5.84 0.83
N SER A 452 5.41 5.10 1.32
CA SER A 452 4.66 5.53 2.45
C SER A 452 5.64 5.67 3.61
N ASP A 453 6.67 6.39 3.39
CA ASP A 453 7.49 6.82 4.48
C ASP A 453 6.75 7.93 5.18
N ALA A 454 5.78 7.53 5.92
CA ALA A 454 5.35 8.37 6.98
C ALA A 454 6.43 8.26 8.05
N ASP A 455 7.50 8.82 7.75
CA ASP A 455 8.45 9.14 8.77
C ASP A 455 7.85 10.25 9.58
N ALA A 456 7.25 9.88 10.61
CA ALA A 456 7.05 10.83 11.62
C ALA A 456 8.37 10.96 12.31
N ASP A 457 9.04 11.90 11.92
CA ASP A 457 9.98 12.48 12.79
C ASP A 457 9.19 13.18 13.85
N SER A 458 8.91 12.46 14.81
CA SER A 458 8.50 13.12 15.98
C SER A 458 9.75 13.69 16.57
N ASP A 459 9.89 14.88 16.35
CA ASP A 459 10.81 15.64 17.11
C ASP A 459 10.25 15.80 18.48
N ALA A 460 9.92 14.79 18.98
CA ALA A 460 9.49 14.75 20.33
C ALA A 460 10.54 15.25 21.25
N ASP A 461 11.55 15.51 20.71
CA ASP A 461 12.68 15.87 21.40
C ASP A 461 12.52 17.09 22.11
N ALA A 462 11.89 17.90 21.60
CA ALA A 462 11.68 19.12 22.27
C ALA A 462 11.27 18.94 23.69
N ASP A 463 10.76 17.85 23.93
CA ASP A 463 10.28 17.64 25.25
C ASP A 463 11.38 17.29 26.22
N SER A 464 12.33 16.78 25.75
CA SER A 464 13.45 16.50 26.60
C SER A 464 13.88 17.67 27.40
N ASP A 465 13.60 18.68 26.90
CA ASP A 465 13.83 19.82 27.47
C ASP A 465 13.01 20.14 28.62
N ALA A 466 11.91 19.99 28.43
CA ALA A 466 11.06 20.27 29.50
C ALA A 466 11.55 19.60 30.73
N ASP A 467 12.17 18.62 30.50
CA ASP A 467 12.54 17.86 31.59
C ASP A 467 13.73 18.44 32.22
N ALA A 468 14.52 18.93 31.44
CA ALA A 468 15.66 19.56 31.96
C ALA A 468 15.25 20.56 32.98
N ASP A 469 14.19 20.98 32.82
CA ASP A 469 13.72 21.90 33.72
C ASP A 469 13.42 21.28 34.98
N ALA A 470 12.82 20.40 34.89
CA ALA A 470 12.44 19.76 36.05
C ALA A 470 13.56 19.86 36.96
N ASP A 471 14.51 19.86 36.46
CA ASP A 471 15.54 19.70 37.21
C ASP A 471 16.01 20.91 37.76
N ALA A 472 15.96 21.71 37.00
CA ALA A 472 16.40 22.90 37.44
C ALA A 472 15.84 23.12 38.77
N ASP A 473 14.94 22.62 38.97
CA ASP A 473 14.31 22.85 40.17
C ASP A 473 15.02 22.35 41.21
N SER A 474 15.30 21.42 40.98
CA SER A 474 16.00 20.83 41.92
C SER A 474 16.79 21.83 42.60
N ASP A 475 17.20 22.54 42.03
CA ASP A 475 17.82 23.46 42.52
C ASP A 475 17.38 24.05 43.62
N SER A 476 16.56 24.05 43.41
CA SER A 476 16.00 24.48 44.39
C SER A 476 16.65 24.26 45.59
N ASP A 477 16.89 23.48 45.55
CA ASP A 477 17.48 23.17 46.42
C ASP A 477 18.23 23.97 46.99
N ALA A 478 18.34 24.27 46.28
CA ALA A 478 19.11 25.14 46.56
C ALA A 478 18.77 25.69 47.82
N ASP A 479 18.12 25.95 47.85
CA ASP A 479 17.70 26.42 48.91
C ASP A 479 18.20 26.00 50.05
N SER A 480 18.26 25.13 49.87
CA SER A 480 18.88 24.61 50.78
C SER A 480 19.64 25.54 51.44
N ASP A 481 20.15 26.02 50.92
CA ASP A 481 20.71 26.94 51.25
C ASP A 481 20.35 27.51 52.38
N ALA A 482 19.64 27.50 52.13
CA ALA A 482 19.12 28.11 53.05
C ALA A 482 19.58 27.86 54.25
N ASP A 483 19.65 27.15 54.33
CA ASP A 483 19.93 26.76 55.29
C ASP A 483 20.86 27.25 56.01
N ALA A 484 21.35 27.39 55.36
CA ALA A 484 22.37 27.78 55.82
C ALA A 484 22.15 28.68 56.84
N ASP A 485 21.80 29.29 56.56
CA ASP A 485 21.50 30.18 57.31
C ASP A 485 21.42 29.97 58.59
N ALA A 486 21.01 29.27 58.59
CA ALA A 486 20.72 28.98 59.78
C ALA A 486 21.76 29.32 60.63
N ASP A 487 22.47 28.94 60.45
CA ASP A 487 23.38 29.11 61.06
C ASP A 487 23.68 30.14 61.78
N ALA A 488 23.44 30.59 61.22
CA ALA A 488 23.88 31.61 61.60
C ALA A 488 23.61 31.94 62.89
N ASP A 489 23.07 31.76 63.17
CA ASP A 489 22.61 32.10 64.25
C ASP A 489 23.23 32.01 65.37
N SER A 490 23.51 31.57 65.46
CA SER A 490 24.16 31.29 66.46
C SER A 490 24.68 32.32 67.26
N ASP A 491 24.31 32.52 68.04
CA ASP A 491 24.86 33.30 69.03
C ASP A 491 24.25 34.44 69.41
#